data_73edbac456268dd198fdf84d7ce94885
#
_entry.id   73edbac456268dd198fdf84d7ce94885
#
_cell.length_a   1.000
_cell.length_b   1.000
_cell.length_c   1.000
_cell.angle_alpha   90.00
_cell.angle_beta   90.00
_cell.angle_gamma   90.00
#
_symmetry.space_group_name_H-M   'P 1'
#
loop_
_entity.id
_entity.type
_entity.pdbx_description
1 polymer ?
#
loop_
_entity_poly.entity_id
_entity_poly.type
_entity_poly.pdbx_seq_one_letter_code
_entity_poly.pdbx_strand_id
1 'polypeptide(L)'
;MATYKAPLDDMMFLFDKLRDNSNYNSLEKYKEVNTDLAKDILEQAAKLTENLILPLAKAGDETPAKLENGVVRTPPGYKEALSLIHI
;
A
#
# COMPACT_ATOMS: atom_id res chain seq x y z
N MET A 1 21.15 4.97 -1.00
CA MET A 1 19.72 4.97 -1.34
C MET A 1 19.00 3.84 -0.62
N ALA A 2 17.87 4.15 -0.02
CA ALA A 2 17.10 3.11 0.68
C ALA A 2 16.57 2.08 -0.30
N THR A 3 16.50 0.83 0.15
CA THR A 3 15.90 -0.25 -0.63
C THR A 3 14.73 -0.83 0.14
N TYR A 4 13.71 -1.24 -0.59
CA TYR A 4 12.55 -1.88 0.00
C TYR A 4 11.99 -2.91 -0.96
N LYS A 5 11.69 -4.07 -0.43
CA LYS A 5 10.97 -5.10 -1.17
C LYS A 5 9.81 -5.57 -0.31
N ALA A 6 8.59 -5.50 -0.86
CA ALA A 6 7.40 -5.89 -0.10
C ALA A 6 7.48 -7.37 0.29
N PRO A 7 7.24 -7.71 1.57
CA PRO A 7 7.34 -9.10 2.06
C PRO A 7 6.06 -9.88 1.71
N LEU A 8 5.85 -10.16 0.43
CA LEU A 8 4.62 -10.79 -0.04
C LEU A 8 4.42 -12.19 0.51
N ASP A 9 5.50 -12.96 0.64
CA ASP A 9 5.39 -14.32 1.18
C ASP A 9 4.89 -14.31 2.62
N ASP A 10 5.40 -13.38 3.44
CA ASP A 10 4.96 -13.24 4.82
C ASP A 10 3.51 -12.77 4.88
N MET A 11 3.14 -11.82 4.04
CA MET A 11 1.76 -11.33 3.99
C MET A 11 0.79 -12.42 3.58
N MET A 12 1.14 -13.22 2.59
CA MET A 12 0.30 -14.32 2.13
C MET A 12 0.21 -15.43 3.18
N PHE A 13 1.29 -15.69 3.91
CA PHE A 13 1.24 -16.66 5.00
C PHE A 13 0.25 -16.21 6.08
N LEU A 14 0.29 -14.95 6.48
CA LEU A 14 -0.62 -14.41 7.48
C LEU A 14 -2.07 -14.45 6.99
N PHE A 15 -2.30 -14.07 5.75
CA PHE A 15 -3.63 -14.03 5.17
C PHE A 15 -4.23 -15.43 5.04
N ASP A 16 -3.44 -16.38 4.55
CA ASP A 16 -3.92 -17.69 4.15
C ASP A 16 -3.92 -18.70 5.30
N LYS A 17 -2.93 -18.63 6.21
CA LYS A 17 -2.72 -19.63 7.24
C LYS A 17 -3.17 -19.22 8.63
N LEU A 18 -3.05 -17.94 8.98
CA LEU A 18 -3.38 -17.47 10.32
C LEU A 18 -4.77 -16.85 10.44
N ARG A 19 -5.35 -16.39 9.34
CA ARG A 19 -6.72 -15.88 9.33
C ARG A 19 -7.68 -16.95 8.88
N ASP A 20 -8.87 -16.96 9.50
CA ASP A 20 -9.97 -17.80 9.03
C ASP A 20 -10.78 -16.99 8.02
N ASN A 21 -10.44 -17.15 6.73
CA ASN A 21 -11.07 -16.40 5.67
C ASN A 21 -12.51 -16.83 5.40
N SER A 22 -12.92 -18.04 5.87
CA SER A 22 -14.28 -18.50 5.67
C SER A 22 -15.29 -17.59 6.37
N ASN A 23 -14.93 -17.03 7.52
CA ASN A 23 -15.79 -16.10 8.24
C ASN A 23 -16.02 -14.79 7.48
N TYR A 24 -14.99 -14.33 6.76
CA TYR A 24 -15.09 -13.10 5.98
C TYR A 24 -15.81 -13.32 4.65
N ASN A 25 -15.60 -14.48 4.04
CA ASN A 25 -16.23 -14.80 2.75
C ASN A 25 -17.74 -14.98 2.86
N SER A 26 -18.26 -15.21 4.07
CA SER A 26 -19.71 -15.27 4.30
C SER A 26 -20.38 -13.90 4.18
N LEU A 27 -19.60 -12.81 4.23
CA LEU A 27 -20.12 -11.47 4.08
C LEU A 27 -20.28 -11.14 2.59
N GLU A 28 -21.41 -10.55 2.23
CA GLU A 28 -21.73 -10.23 0.83
C GLU A 28 -20.65 -9.42 0.16
N LYS A 29 -20.08 -8.45 0.88
CA LYS A 29 -19.07 -7.54 0.35
C LYS A 29 -17.75 -8.24 0.04
N TYR A 30 -17.45 -9.33 0.71
CA TYR A 30 -16.14 -10.01 0.61
C TYR A 30 -16.22 -11.42 0.07
N LYS A 31 -17.37 -11.84 -0.46
CA LYS A 31 -17.57 -13.21 -0.90
C LYS A 31 -16.65 -13.64 -2.04
N GLU A 32 -16.19 -12.69 -2.83
CA GLU A 32 -15.32 -12.96 -3.98
C GLU A 32 -13.83 -12.85 -3.64
N VAL A 33 -13.49 -12.45 -2.42
CA VAL A 33 -12.09 -12.31 -2.02
C VAL A 33 -11.52 -13.67 -1.65
N ASN A 34 -10.63 -14.18 -2.49
CA ASN A 34 -9.94 -15.44 -2.25
C ASN A 34 -8.43 -15.22 -2.21
N THR A 35 -7.68 -16.31 -1.95
CA THR A 35 -6.23 -16.24 -1.83
C THR A 35 -5.57 -15.72 -3.12
N ASP A 36 -6.02 -16.19 -4.28
CA ASP A 36 -5.44 -15.78 -5.56
C ASP A 36 -5.68 -14.30 -5.84
N LEU A 37 -6.91 -13.82 -5.59
CA LEU A 37 -7.22 -12.40 -5.77
C LEU A 37 -6.41 -11.54 -4.80
N ALA A 38 -6.31 -11.95 -3.54
CA ALA A 38 -5.52 -11.22 -2.55
C ALA A 38 -4.05 -11.14 -2.97
N LYS A 39 -3.49 -12.23 -3.49
CA LYS A 39 -2.11 -12.25 -3.97
C LYS A 39 -1.92 -11.27 -5.12
N ASP A 40 -2.83 -11.26 -6.08
CA ASP A 40 -2.75 -10.34 -7.23
C ASP A 40 -2.80 -8.88 -6.77
N ILE A 41 -3.70 -8.56 -5.84
CA ILE A 41 -3.81 -7.21 -5.30
C ILE A 41 -2.51 -6.80 -4.60
N LEU A 42 -1.95 -7.68 -3.78
CA LEU A 42 -0.72 -7.40 -3.06
C LEU A 42 0.47 -7.25 -4.00
N GLU A 43 0.53 -8.02 -5.08
CA GLU A 43 1.58 -7.87 -6.08
C GLU A 43 1.53 -6.50 -6.76
N GLN A 44 0.33 -6.02 -7.09
CA GLN A 44 0.18 -4.68 -7.67
C GLN A 44 0.53 -3.59 -6.65
N ALA A 45 0.12 -3.78 -5.40
CA ALA A 45 0.47 -2.86 -4.34
C ALA A 45 1.99 -2.82 -4.12
N ALA A 46 2.66 -3.96 -4.22
CA ALA A 46 4.12 -4.04 -4.10
C ALA A 46 4.80 -3.23 -5.21
N LYS A 47 4.31 -3.33 -6.44
CA LYS A 47 4.87 -2.56 -7.55
C LYS A 47 4.72 -1.06 -7.32
N LEU A 48 3.57 -0.64 -6.85
CA LEU A 48 3.33 0.77 -6.52
C LEU A 48 4.29 1.24 -5.43
N THR A 49 4.42 0.46 -4.37
CA THR A 49 5.26 0.82 -3.22
C THR A 49 6.73 0.87 -3.60
N GLU A 50 7.22 -0.15 -4.29
CA GLU A 50 8.64 -0.26 -4.61
C GLU A 50 9.07 0.71 -5.71
N ASN A 51 8.19 0.98 -6.68
CA ASN A 51 8.55 1.77 -7.86
C ASN A 51 8.15 3.24 -7.74
N LEU A 52 7.08 3.56 -7.01
CA LEU A 52 6.56 4.92 -6.93
C LEU A 52 6.72 5.54 -5.54
N ILE A 53 6.37 4.80 -4.49
CA ILE A 53 6.39 5.37 -3.15
C ILE A 53 7.81 5.42 -2.58
N LEU A 54 8.58 4.35 -2.72
CA LEU A 54 9.94 4.31 -2.19
C LEU A 54 10.82 5.47 -2.70
N PRO A 55 10.82 5.81 -4.01
CA PRO A 55 11.63 6.93 -4.46
C PRO A 55 11.26 8.27 -3.85
N LEU A 56 10.07 8.41 -3.28
CA LEU A 56 9.64 9.65 -2.63
C LEU A 56 10.17 9.80 -1.21
N ALA A 57 10.75 8.74 -0.64
CA ALA A 57 11.23 8.78 0.75
C ALA A 57 12.27 9.87 0.97
N LYS A 58 13.19 10.04 0.02
CA LYS A 58 14.22 11.08 0.11
C LYS A 58 13.61 12.48 0.07
N ALA A 59 12.68 12.71 -0.85
CA ALA A 59 11.99 13.98 -0.96
C ALA A 59 11.19 14.29 0.31
N GLY A 60 10.55 13.27 0.89
CA GLY A 60 9.81 13.44 2.13
C GLY A 60 10.69 13.77 3.33
N ASP A 61 11.92 13.28 3.34
CA ASP A 61 12.88 13.57 4.39
C ASP A 61 13.49 14.98 4.22
N GLU A 62 13.84 15.34 3.00
CA GLU A 62 14.46 16.65 2.70
C GLU A 62 13.45 17.80 2.76
N THR A 63 12.22 17.56 2.32
CA THR A 63 11.15 18.56 2.30
C THR A 63 9.92 17.99 3.00
N PRO A 64 9.94 17.92 4.34
CA PRO A 64 8.85 17.31 5.09
C PRO A 64 7.56 18.14 5.03
N ALA A 65 6.45 17.52 5.43
CA ALA A 65 5.17 18.21 5.51
C ALA A 65 5.28 19.44 6.43
N LYS A 66 4.67 20.53 6.03
CA LYS A 66 4.72 21.79 6.78
C LYS A 66 3.34 22.38 6.95
N LEU A 67 3.14 23.06 8.09
CA LEU A 67 1.94 23.86 8.31
C LEU A 67 2.25 25.30 7.93
N GLU A 68 1.57 25.82 6.90
CA GLU A 68 1.75 27.18 6.42
C GLU A 68 0.40 27.89 6.34
N ASN A 69 0.25 28.99 7.10
CA ASN A 69 -0.98 29.79 7.08
C ASN A 69 -2.25 28.97 7.30
N GLY A 70 -2.20 28.00 8.23
CA GLY A 70 -3.34 27.14 8.52
C GLY A 70 -3.55 26.00 7.55
N VAL A 71 -2.67 25.82 6.56
CA VAL A 71 -2.77 24.76 5.56
C VAL A 71 -1.55 23.86 5.65
N VAL A 72 -1.78 22.54 5.64
CA VAL A 72 -0.71 21.57 5.62
C VAL A 72 -0.25 21.34 4.18
N ARG A 73 1.06 21.54 3.95
CA ARG A 73 1.68 21.28 2.65
C ARG A 73 2.43 19.95 2.72
N THR A 74 2.08 19.02 1.83
CA THR A 74 2.72 17.70 1.79
C THR A 74 4.01 17.73 0.98
N PRO A 75 4.93 16.75 1.20
CA PRO A 75 6.15 16.66 0.39
C PRO A 75 5.85 16.49 -1.09
N PRO A 76 6.79 16.89 -1.97
CA PRO A 76 6.60 16.76 -3.43
C PRO A 76 6.33 15.30 -3.83
N GLY A 77 5.35 15.11 -4.70
CA GLY A 77 5.00 13.80 -5.26
C GLY A 77 4.06 12.94 -4.42
N TYR A 78 3.83 13.29 -3.17
CA TYR A 78 2.99 12.48 -2.27
C TYR A 78 1.53 12.47 -2.71
N LYS A 79 1.00 13.62 -3.10
CA LYS A 79 -0.38 13.73 -3.54
C LYS A 79 -0.63 12.89 -4.80
N GLU A 80 0.28 12.95 -5.74
CA GLU A 80 0.18 12.21 -6.99
C GLU A 80 0.26 10.70 -6.74
N ALA A 81 1.18 10.26 -5.86
CA ALA A 81 1.30 8.85 -5.53
C ALA A 81 0.02 8.32 -4.87
N LEU A 82 -0.55 9.10 -3.94
CA LEU A 82 -1.79 8.69 -3.29
C LEU A 82 -2.95 8.59 -4.29
N SER A 83 -3.00 9.49 -5.27
CA SER A 83 -4.05 9.48 -6.28
C SER A 83 -4.06 8.20 -7.11
N LEU A 84 -2.90 7.58 -7.33
CA LEU A 84 -2.80 6.35 -8.11
C LEU A 84 -3.48 5.17 -7.45
N ILE A 85 -3.67 5.19 -6.14
CA ILE A 85 -4.36 4.13 -5.42
C ILE A 85 -5.84 4.05 -5.85
N HIS A 86 -6.38 5.17 -6.31
CA HIS A 86 -7.80 5.28 -6.65
C HIS A 86 -8.11 5.10 -8.14
N ILE A 87 -7.11 4.78 -8.95
CA ILE A 87 -7.29 4.57 -10.38
C ILE A 87 -7.73 3.15 -10.73
#